data_bc98130718d24be995d85428ab93a239
#
_entry.id   bc98130718d24be995d85428ab93a239
#
_cell.length_a   1.000
_cell.length_b   1.000
_cell.length_c   1.000
_cell.angle_alpha   90.00
_cell.angle_beta   90.00
_cell.angle_gamma   90.00
#
_symmetry.space_group_name_H-M   'P 1'
#
loop_
_entity.id
_entity.type
_entity.pdbx_description
1 polymer ?
#
loop_
_entity_poly.entity_id
_entity_poly.type
_entity_poly.pdbx_seq_one_letter_code
_entity_poly.pdbx_strand_id
1 'polypeptide(L)'
;MGPEESIRIQSMLGSTIAMAFDECPPALSERDYIEPSVERTTRWLLRCMEELKRLRSLPDTLNKEQLLFGINQGGILGDIRIRHAEEISALDLDGYAVGGLAVGESHEEMYRILDLVLPHLPREKPSYLMGV
;
A
#
# COMPACT_ATOMS: atom_id res chain seq x y z
N MET A 1 5.18 16.29 2.13
CA MET A 1 5.90 15.05 1.73
C MET A 1 5.13 14.39 0.59
N GLY A 2 5.84 13.78 -0.34
CA GLY A 2 5.26 13.05 -1.46
C GLY A 2 5.89 11.67 -1.64
N PRO A 3 5.41 10.90 -2.63
CA PRO A 3 5.88 9.53 -2.84
C PRO A 3 7.40 9.42 -3.04
N GLU A 4 7.98 10.27 -3.87
CA GLU A 4 9.42 10.23 -4.17
C GLU A 4 10.24 10.56 -2.93
N GLU A 5 9.81 11.56 -2.16
CA GLU A 5 10.50 11.96 -0.95
C GLU A 5 10.46 10.86 0.12
N SER A 6 9.30 10.22 0.29
CA SER A 6 9.13 9.10 1.21
C SER A 6 10.08 7.94 0.86
N ILE A 7 10.14 7.57 -0.41
CA ILE A 7 11.02 6.49 -0.88
C ILE A 7 12.49 6.87 -0.72
N ARG A 8 12.87 8.12 -1.00
CA ARG A 8 14.24 8.59 -0.76
C ARG A 8 14.65 8.46 0.70
N ILE A 9 13.76 8.88 1.62
CA ILE A 9 14.03 8.77 3.06
C ILE A 9 14.22 7.31 3.46
N GLN A 10 13.35 6.41 3.02
CA GLN A 10 13.46 4.99 3.34
C GLN A 10 14.73 4.38 2.74
N SER A 11 15.12 4.82 1.55
CA SER A 11 16.38 4.41 0.91
C SER A 11 17.59 4.86 1.72
N MET A 12 17.59 6.10 2.22
CA MET A 12 18.65 6.64 3.07
C MET A 12 18.78 5.89 4.39
N LEU A 13 17.67 5.41 4.93
CA LEU A 13 17.66 4.56 6.13
C LEU A 13 18.17 3.15 5.85
N GLY A 14 18.16 2.72 4.60
CA GLY A 14 18.64 1.39 4.20
C GLY A 14 17.77 0.24 4.69
N SER A 15 16.48 0.48 4.94
CA SER A 15 15.58 -0.57 5.43
C SER A 15 15.47 -1.73 4.44
N THR A 16 15.22 -2.93 4.97
CA THR A 16 14.98 -4.12 4.13
C THR A 16 13.71 -3.98 3.30
N ILE A 17 12.66 -3.42 3.88
CA ILE A 17 11.37 -3.22 3.25
C ILE A 17 11.03 -1.73 3.29
N ALA A 18 10.66 -1.18 2.14
CA ALA A 18 10.06 0.14 2.04
C ALA A 18 8.55 -0.01 1.84
N MET A 19 7.78 0.84 2.49
CA MET A 19 6.34 0.92 2.30
C MET A 19 6.01 2.01 1.30
N ALA A 20 5.07 1.74 0.41
CA ALA A 20 4.56 2.76 -0.50
C ALA A 20 3.96 3.93 0.29
N PHE A 21 3.95 5.11 -0.33
CA PHE A 21 3.31 6.29 0.23
C PHE A 21 1.83 6.26 -0.17
N ASP A 22 0.95 6.22 0.82
CA ASP A 22 -0.49 6.06 0.61
C ASP A 22 -1.29 7.18 1.28
N GLU A 23 -2.57 7.24 0.99
CA GLU A 23 -3.51 8.03 1.75
C GLU A 23 -4.43 7.09 2.54
N CYS A 24 -4.47 7.30 3.86
CA CYS A 24 -5.31 6.52 4.76
C CYS A 24 -6.48 7.39 5.23
N PRO A 25 -7.64 7.36 4.54
CA PRO A 25 -8.80 8.11 4.98
C PRO A 25 -9.41 7.49 6.23
N PRO A 26 -10.17 8.27 7.04
CA PRO A 26 -10.93 7.70 8.14
C PRO A 26 -11.84 6.57 7.68
N ALA A 27 -11.96 5.51 8.48
CA ALA A 27 -12.64 4.26 8.10
C ALA A 27 -14.10 4.48 7.65
N LEU A 28 -14.79 5.41 8.26
CA LEU A 28 -16.20 5.69 7.99
C LEU A 28 -16.43 6.83 6.99
N SER A 29 -15.39 7.17 6.21
CA SER A 29 -15.51 8.18 5.16
C SER A 29 -16.51 7.74 4.09
N GLU A 30 -17.19 8.71 3.48
CA GLU A 30 -18.13 8.46 2.40
C GLU A 30 -17.43 7.98 1.11
N ARG A 31 -18.17 7.25 0.29
CA ARG A 31 -17.67 6.73 -0.99
C ARG A 31 -17.06 7.84 -1.86
N ASP A 32 -17.70 9.00 -1.91
CA ASP A 32 -17.23 10.14 -2.72
C ASP A 32 -15.84 10.63 -2.31
N TYR A 33 -15.40 10.33 -1.09
CA TYR A 33 -14.03 10.60 -0.65
C TYR A 33 -13.12 9.39 -0.86
N ILE A 34 -13.61 8.18 -0.57
CA ILE A 34 -12.81 6.95 -0.62
C ILE A 34 -12.35 6.63 -2.05
N GLU A 35 -13.22 6.74 -3.05
CA GLU A 35 -12.84 6.40 -4.42
C GLU A 35 -11.68 7.26 -4.95
N PRO A 36 -11.73 8.60 -4.90
CA PRO A 36 -10.59 9.41 -5.34
C PRO A 36 -9.33 9.20 -4.50
N SER A 37 -9.49 8.89 -3.21
CA SER A 37 -8.37 8.60 -2.30
C SER A 37 -7.64 7.33 -2.72
N VAL A 38 -8.38 6.27 -3.04
CA VAL A 38 -7.80 5.00 -3.51
C VAL A 38 -7.09 5.18 -4.85
N GLU A 39 -7.68 5.91 -5.78
CA GLU A 39 -7.05 6.23 -7.06
C GLU A 39 -5.75 7.02 -6.87
N ARG A 40 -5.73 7.96 -5.93
CA ARG A 40 -4.53 8.70 -5.55
C ARG A 40 -3.45 7.76 -5.00
N THR A 41 -3.84 6.86 -4.12
CA THR A 41 -2.92 5.86 -3.55
C THR A 41 -2.29 5.00 -4.65
N THR A 42 -3.06 4.58 -5.65
CA THR A 42 -2.54 3.84 -6.80
C THR A 42 -1.54 4.67 -7.60
N ARG A 43 -1.87 5.93 -7.91
CA ARG A 43 -0.94 6.83 -8.63
C ARG A 43 0.35 7.04 -7.83
N TRP A 44 0.25 7.21 -6.53
CA TRP A 44 1.41 7.38 -5.65
C TRP A 44 2.28 6.12 -5.59
N LEU A 45 1.65 4.94 -5.61
CA LEU A 45 2.39 3.67 -5.67
C LEU A 45 3.23 3.58 -6.94
N LEU A 46 2.68 3.94 -8.09
CA LEU A 46 3.42 3.95 -9.35
C LEU A 46 4.62 4.90 -9.27
N ARG A 47 4.46 6.06 -8.67
CA ARG A 47 5.56 7.02 -8.45
C ARG A 47 6.61 6.46 -7.49
N CYS A 48 6.20 5.74 -6.45
CA CYS A 48 7.13 5.05 -5.54
C CYS A 48 7.97 4.02 -6.28
N MET A 49 7.34 3.23 -7.15
CA MET A 49 8.03 2.21 -7.95
C MET A 49 9.09 2.83 -8.87
N GLU A 50 8.76 3.91 -9.55
CA GLU A 50 9.70 4.61 -10.43
C GLU A 50 10.87 5.23 -9.65
N GLU A 51 10.60 5.85 -8.50
CA GLU A 51 11.66 6.43 -7.67
C GLU A 51 12.58 5.35 -7.10
N LEU A 52 12.03 4.22 -6.64
CA LEU A 52 12.85 3.12 -6.14
C LEU A 52 13.75 2.56 -7.24
N LYS A 53 13.23 2.40 -8.45
CA LYS A 53 14.01 1.96 -9.61
C LYS A 53 15.15 2.93 -9.91
N ARG A 54 14.89 4.24 -9.86
CA ARG A 54 15.91 5.27 -10.05
C ARG A 54 17.01 5.17 -8.99
N LEU A 55 16.63 5.03 -7.72
CA LEU A 55 17.58 4.94 -6.60
C LEU A 55 18.47 3.69 -6.69
N ARG A 56 17.90 2.56 -7.15
CA ARG A 56 18.68 1.33 -7.34
C ARG A 56 19.81 1.48 -8.36
N SER A 57 19.69 2.41 -9.29
CA SER A 57 20.71 2.68 -10.31
C SER A 57 21.82 3.60 -9.83
N LEU A 58 21.67 4.24 -8.67
CA LEU A 58 22.67 5.18 -8.13
C LEU A 58 23.77 4.44 -7.37
N PRO A 59 25.05 4.86 -7.52
CA PRO A 59 26.17 4.17 -6.87
C PRO A 59 26.14 4.26 -5.33
N ASP A 60 25.57 5.34 -4.78
CA ASP A 60 25.59 5.60 -3.34
C ASP A 60 24.40 5.04 -2.57
N THR A 61 23.49 4.34 -3.23
CA THR A 61 22.32 3.75 -2.57
C THR A 61 22.76 2.64 -1.61
N LEU A 62 22.36 2.76 -0.34
CA LEU A 62 22.77 1.85 0.74
C LEU A 62 22.25 0.42 0.51
N ASN A 63 20.97 0.28 0.17
CA ASN A 63 20.37 -1.03 -0.05
C ASN A 63 19.70 -1.07 -1.42
N LYS A 64 20.42 -1.56 -2.42
CA LYS A 64 19.91 -1.69 -3.80
C LYS A 64 18.91 -2.82 -3.97
N GLU A 65 18.78 -3.68 -2.96
CA GLU A 65 17.83 -4.81 -2.94
C GLU A 65 16.63 -4.53 -2.04
N GLN A 66 16.42 -3.27 -1.64
CA GLN A 66 15.28 -2.88 -0.82
C GLN A 66 13.97 -3.30 -1.48
N LEU A 67 13.12 -4.00 -0.72
CA LEU A 67 11.83 -4.48 -1.18
C LEU A 67 10.79 -3.36 -1.08
N LEU A 68 9.76 -3.42 -1.91
CA LEU A 68 8.65 -2.46 -1.88
C LEU A 68 7.33 -3.19 -1.66
N PHE A 69 6.59 -2.78 -0.63
CA PHE A 69 5.23 -3.26 -0.37
C PHE A 69 4.22 -2.19 -0.79
N GLY A 70 3.23 -2.61 -1.56
CA GLY A 70 2.06 -1.78 -1.85
C GLY A 70 1.03 -1.89 -0.73
N ILE A 71 0.14 -0.91 -0.64
CA ILE A 71 -0.85 -0.83 0.44
C ILE A 71 -2.25 -0.79 -0.16
N ASN A 72 -3.07 -1.78 0.22
CA ASN A 72 -4.49 -1.80 -0.13
C ASN A 72 -5.25 -0.82 0.77
N GLN A 73 -6.10 -0.01 0.16
CA GLN A 73 -7.00 0.94 0.82
C GLN A 73 -8.43 0.74 0.33
N GLY A 74 -9.40 1.43 0.89
CA GLY A 74 -10.80 1.35 0.50
C GLY A 74 -11.79 1.49 1.64
N GLY A 75 -11.34 1.85 2.85
CA GLY A 75 -12.22 1.99 4.01
C GLY A 75 -12.90 0.66 4.33
N ILE A 76 -14.20 0.72 4.62
CA ILE A 76 -15.04 -0.47 4.85
C ILE A 76 -15.88 -0.82 3.61
N LEU A 77 -15.54 -0.28 2.43
CA LEU A 77 -16.26 -0.51 1.18
C LEU A 77 -15.66 -1.71 0.45
N GLY A 78 -16.29 -2.86 0.60
CA GLY A 78 -15.77 -4.14 0.13
C GLY A 78 -15.46 -4.18 -1.37
N ASP A 79 -16.33 -3.59 -2.20
CA ASP A 79 -16.13 -3.53 -3.66
C ASP A 79 -14.89 -2.73 -4.04
N ILE A 80 -14.65 -1.60 -3.38
CA ILE A 80 -13.46 -0.76 -3.61
C ILE A 80 -12.22 -1.50 -3.13
N ARG A 81 -12.28 -2.14 -1.97
CA ARG A 81 -11.19 -2.96 -1.43
C ARG A 81 -10.75 -4.04 -2.40
N ILE A 82 -11.70 -4.79 -2.95
CA ILE A 82 -11.42 -5.87 -3.90
C ILE A 82 -10.81 -5.31 -5.18
N ARG A 83 -11.43 -4.29 -5.76
CA ARG A 83 -10.92 -3.65 -6.98
C ARG A 83 -9.49 -3.16 -6.80
N HIS A 84 -9.22 -2.46 -5.70
CA HIS A 84 -7.88 -1.94 -5.41
C HIS A 84 -6.87 -3.05 -5.17
N ALA A 85 -7.26 -4.13 -4.48
CA ALA A 85 -6.40 -5.30 -4.30
C ALA A 85 -5.99 -5.91 -5.65
N GLU A 86 -6.93 -6.05 -6.57
CA GLU A 86 -6.65 -6.56 -7.91
C GLU A 86 -5.73 -5.61 -8.70
N GLU A 87 -5.97 -4.31 -8.62
CA GLU A 87 -5.12 -3.30 -9.28
C GLU A 87 -3.67 -3.37 -8.83
N ILE A 88 -3.43 -3.36 -7.51
CA ILE A 88 -2.05 -3.39 -7.00
C ILE A 88 -1.40 -4.77 -7.16
N SER A 89 -2.17 -5.85 -7.11
CA SER A 89 -1.65 -7.20 -7.33
C SER A 89 -1.08 -7.38 -8.73
N ALA A 90 -1.61 -6.66 -9.72
CA ALA A 90 -1.13 -6.69 -11.09
C ALA A 90 0.24 -6.00 -11.28
N LEU A 91 0.74 -5.27 -10.29
CA LEU A 91 1.97 -4.50 -10.40
C LEU A 91 3.24 -5.27 -10.00
N ASP A 92 3.13 -6.51 -9.62
CA ASP A 92 4.25 -7.41 -9.26
C ASP A 92 5.19 -6.79 -8.21
N LEU A 93 4.64 -6.46 -7.06
CA LEU A 93 5.40 -5.94 -5.92
C LEU A 93 6.00 -7.08 -5.10
N ASP A 94 6.90 -6.74 -4.18
CA ASP A 94 7.55 -7.73 -3.30
C ASP A 94 6.62 -8.22 -2.20
N GLY A 95 5.62 -7.41 -1.83
CA GLY A 95 4.61 -7.77 -0.84
C GLY A 95 3.45 -6.79 -0.86
N TYR A 96 2.42 -7.10 -0.10
CA TYR A 96 1.16 -6.34 -0.09
C TYR A 96 0.68 -6.15 1.32
N ALA A 97 0.41 -4.92 1.70
CA ALA A 97 -0.15 -4.59 2.99
C ALA A 97 -1.64 -4.26 2.87
N VAL A 98 -2.38 -4.53 3.93
CA VAL A 98 -3.75 -4.04 4.08
C VAL A 98 -3.70 -2.90 5.09
N GLY A 99 -3.91 -1.68 4.62
CA GLY A 99 -3.92 -0.48 5.44
C GLY A 99 -5.32 0.08 5.63
N GLY A 100 -5.44 1.16 6.39
CA GLY A 100 -6.72 1.81 6.61
C GLY A 100 -7.70 1.01 7.43
N LEU A 101 -7.22 0.08 8.24
CA LEU A 101 -7.97 -0.65 9.25
C LEU A 101 -7.43 -0.30 10.64
N ALA A 102 -8.19 -0.63 11.69
CA ALA A 102 -7.90 -0.19 13.06
C ALA A 102 -7.85 1.34 13.21
N VAL A 103 -8.69 2.03 12.43
CA VAL A 103 -8.78 3.51 12.40
C VAL A 103 -10.20 4.01 12.66
N GLY A 104 -10.99 3.25 13.44
CA GLY A 104 -12.33 3.65 13.87
C GLY A 104 -13.45 2.65 13.56
N GLU A 105 -13.21 1.63 12.76
CA GLU A 105 -14.18 0.56 12.50
C GLU A 105 -14.21 -0.46 13.63
N SER A 106 -15.26 -1.29 13.66
CA SER A 106 -15.35 -2.42 14.59
C SER A 106 -14.42 -3.56 14.16
N HIS A 107 -14.09 -4.45 15.11
CA HIS A 107 -13.31 -5.65 14.81
C HIS A 107 -14.03 -6.53 13.78
N GLU A 108 -15.35 -6.62 13.84
CA GLU A 108 -16.15 -7.38 12.87
C GLU A 108 -15.98 -6.84 11.46
N GLU A 109 -16.02 -5.52 11.30
CA GLU A 109 -15.80 -4.86 10.01
C GLU A 109 -14.37 -5.11 9.51
N MET A 110 -13.39 -5.00 10.40
CA MET A 110 -12.00 -5.28 10.05
C MET A 110 -11.84 -6.71 9.52
N TYR A 111 -12.35 -7.71 10.23
CA TYR A 111 -12.27 -9.10 9.80
C TYR A 111 -13.03 -9.33 8.50
N ARG A 112 -14.19 -8.71 8.33
CA ARG A 112 -14.96 -8.80 7.08
C ARG A 112 -14.14 -8.29 5.89
N ILE A 113 -13.47 -7.15 6.04
CA ILE A 113 -12.62 -6.60 4.98
C ILE A 113 -11.43 -7.52 4.68
N LEU A 114 -10.78 -8.07 5.71
CA LEU A 114 -9.67 -9.00 5.51
C LEU A 114 -10.12 -10.25 4.72
N ASP A 115 -11.26 -10.82 5.09
CA ASP A 115 -11.81 -11.99 4.38
C ASP A 115 -12.11 -11.68 2.91
N LEU A 116 -12.53 -10.45 2.60
CA LEU A 116 -12.79 -10.03 1.22
C LEU A 116 -11.50 -9.79 0.43
N VAL A 117 -10.49 -9.20 1.04
CA VAL A 117 -9.27 -8.73 0.36
C VAL A 117 -8.25 -9.84 0.14
N LEU A 118 -8.00 -10.67 1.17
CA LEU A 118 -6.91 -11.65 1.12
C LEU A 118 -6.97 -12.60 -0.09
N PRO A 119 -8.14 -13.10 -0.52
CA PRO A 119 -8.21 -13.94 -1.72
C PRO A 119 -7.77 -13.23 -3.02
N HIS A 120 -7.75 -11.91 -3.04
CA HIS A 120 -7.37 -11.10 -4.20
C HIS A 120 -5.92 -10.63 -4.17
N LEU A 121 -5.16 -10.96 -3.12
CA LEU A 121 -3.74 -10.71 -3.04
C LEU A 121 -2.95 -11.97 -3.45
N PRO A 122 -1.76 -11.83 -4.04
CA PRO A 122 -0.94 -12.99 -4.44
C PRO A 122 -0.55 -13.85 -3.24
N ARG A 123 -0.86 -15.16 -3.31
CA ARG A 123 -0.58 -16.09 -2.21
C ARG A 123 0.91 -16.35 -2.02
N GLU A 124 1.70 -16.22 -3.08
CA GLU A 124 3.15 -16.45 -3.08
C GLU A 124 3.94 -15.24 -2.58
N LYS A 125 3.29 -14.12 -2.30
CA LYS A 125 3.92 -12.91 -1.77
C LYS A 125 3.50 -12.70 -0.31
N PRO A 126 4.38 -12.10 0.52
CA PRO A 126 4.01 -11.80 1.90
C PRO A 126 2.90 -10.77 1.99
N SER A 127 2.05 -10.93 2.99
CA SER A 127 0.99 -9.98 3.34
C SER A 127 1.27 -9.37 4.71
N TYR A 128 0.90 -8.10 4.89
CA TYR A 128 1.13 -7.38 6.13
C TYR A 128 -0.14 -6.61 6.53
N LEU A 129 -0.65 -6.87 7.73
CA LEU A 129 -1.79 -6.10 8.28
C LEU A 129 -1.24 -4.94 9.10
N MET A 130 -1.51 -3.72 8.64
CA MET A 130 -0.97 -2.50 9.25
C MET A 130 -1.82 -2.03 10.43
N GLY A 131 -1.15 -1.58 11.50
CA GLY A 131 -1.80 -0.87 12.60
C GLY A 131 -2.47 -1.76 13.65
N VAL A 132 -2.27 -3.05 13.60
CA VAL A 132 -2.91 -4.00 14.51
C VAL A 132 -1.91 -4.64 15.45
#